data_5cca38254edd65d1a06d8a0c0162633b
#
_entry.id   5cca38254edd65d1a06d8a0c0162633b
#
_cell.length_a   1.000
_cell.length_b   1.000
_cell.length_c   1.000
_cell.angle_alpha   90.00
_cell.angle_beta   90.00
_cell.angle_gamma   90.00
#
_symmetry.space_group_name_H-M   'P 1'
#
loop_
_entity.id
_entity.type
_entity.pdbx_description
1 polymer ?
#
loop_
_entity_poly.entity_id
_entity_poly.type
_entity_poly.pdbx_seq_one_letter_code
_entity_poly.pdbx_strand_id
1 'polypeptide(L)'
;MTIAFDEFQANPNDYLPPAPHARSQRTGSVTRNASTTDSAQELAEVDGDEVDRVIQHIAAKGFVFQPWQIAAFITAVRTKPFVILAGISGTGKTKLPALVAEATEAHCDIVPVRPDWNDSSELLGYERLDGSFQPGALLRTAKLAMDEPESQFFFVLDEMNIARVEYYLAEVLSKLETRQPGPDGRIQSGPLVPALHGSQHSNWAGVCLPDNLCIVGSVNMDETTFGFSKKVLDRAFVIEFSDIDLSAIRPVADEAVEKKKWLSSQWRPTALSLSGHPSCGSEEVSFTIEVLTEVNEILKQAQLQFGYRVRDEIAMFCLAAKDYVDSFVTNDAGTVSPLDVAIAMKVLPRIQGSGATIRMVLEELSRWASPAAEDTESQLEGISGASNQYPFCSDRLELMRRRLDEVGFTNFWL
;
A
#
# COMPACT_ATOMS: atom_id res chain seq x y z
N MET A 1 22.50 -31.34 35.38
CA MET A 1 21.57 -32.31 34.78
C MET A 1 21.77 -32.18 33.28
N THR A 2 22.73 -32.92 32.76
CA THR A 2 23.21 -32.90 31.36
C THR A 2 22.44 -34.00 30.65
N ILE A 3 21.54 -33.66 29.77
CA ILE A 3 20.84 -34.61 28.89
C ILE A 3 21.47 -34.49 27.52
N ALA A 4 21.84 -35.65 27.01
CA ALA A 4 22.69 -35.87 25.87
C ALA A 4 22.16 -35.33 24.55
N PHE A 5 23.11 -34.80 23.78
CA PHE A 5 22.94 -34.23 22.42
C PHE A 5 23.23 -35.29 21.33
N ASP A 6 22.85 -36.56 21.57
CA ASP A 6 23.31 -37.68 20.73
C ASP A 6 22.17 -38.51 20.05
N GLU A 7 21.00 -37.91 19.77
CA GLU A 7 19.97 -38.61 18.99
C GLU A 7 19.32 -37.74 17.88
N PHE A 8 20.14 -37.08 17.04
CA PHE A 8 19.64 -36.46 15.80
C PHE A 8 20.57 -36.78 14.62
N GLN A 9 20.73 -38.07 14.32
CA GLN A 9 21.12 -38.54 13.00
C GLN A 9 19.96 -39.33 12.38
N ALA A 10 18.84 -38.64 12.10
CA ALA A 10 17.82 -39.16 11.21
C ALA A 10 18.17 -38.74 9.76
N ASN A 11 18.14 -39.73 8.89
CA ASN A 11 18.44 -39.62 7.47
C ASN A 11 17.53 -38.57 6.80
N PRO A 12 18.04 -37.61 6.00
CA PRO A 12 17.21 -36.56 5.37
C PRO A 12 16.13 -37.09 4.41
N ASN A 13 16.13 -38.36 4.06
CA ASN A 13 15.16 -38.96 3.14
C ASN A 13 13.85 -39.46 3.79
N ASP A 14 13.73 -39.42 5.13
CA ASP A 14 12.54 -39.93 5.81
C ASP A 14 11.34 -38.94 5.90
N TYR A 15 11.48 -37.76 5.30
CA TYR A 15 10.45 -36.70 5.29
C TYR A 15 9.90 -36.35 3.90
N LEU A 16 10.01 -37.23 2.93
CA LEU A 16 9.33 -37.02 1.63
C LEU A 16 7.95 -37.67 1.69
N PRO A 17 6.85 -36.91 1.42
CA PRO A 17 5.52 -37.50 1.28
C PRO A 17 5.50 -38.45 0.09
N PRO A 18 4.72 -39.55 0.12
CA PRO A 18 4.68 -40.52 -0.96
C PRO A 18 4.15 -39.90 -2.25
N ALA A 19 4.81 -40.24 -3.36
CA ALA A 19 4.41 -39.80 -4.70
C ALA A 19 2.98 -40.22 -5.03
N PRO A 20 2.17 -39.39 -5.72
CA PRO A 20 0.80 -39.75 -6.08
C PRO A 20 0.81 -40.88 -7.09
N HIS A 21 0.12 -41.99 -6.75
CA HIS A 21 -0.08 -43.13 -7.63
C HIS A 21 -0.80 -42.74 -8.92
N ALA A 22 -0.22 -43.06 -10.06
CA ALA A 22 -0.83 -42.95 -11.38
C ALA A 22 -2.14 -43.76 -11.43
N ARG A 23 -3.26 -43.10 -11.63
CA ARG A 23 -4.57 -43.73 -11.87
C ARG A 23 -4.71 -44.06 -13.35
N SER A 24 -4.95 -45.33 -13.58
CA SER A 24 -5.29 -46.01 -14.83
C SER A 24 -6.41 -45.29 -15.60
N GLN A 25 -6.20 -45.16 -16.91
CA GLN A 25 -7.19 -44.69 -17.87
C GLN A 25 -8.41 -45.62 -17.90
N ARG A 26 -9.61 -45.09 -17.68
CA ARG A 26 -10.88 -45.67 -18.15
C ARG A 26 -11.51 -44.68 -19.12
N THR A 27 -11.54 -45.08 -20.39
CA THR A 27 -12.33 -44.47 -21.44
C THR A 27 -13.83 -44.65 -21.15
N GLY A 28 -14.51 -43.54 -20.96
CA GLY A 28 -15.96 -43.47 -20.89
C GLY A 28 -16.42 -42.21 -21.61
N SER A 29 -17.03 -42.39 -22.79
CA SER A 29 -17.67 -41.33 -23.53
C SER A 29 -18.87 -40.77 -22.74
N VAL A 30 -18.84 -39.49 -22.37
CA VAL A 30 -20.00 -38.76 -21.86
C VAL A 30 -20.17 -37.52 -22.72
N THR A 31 -21.33 -37.45 -23.33
CA THR A 31 -21.92 -36.36 -24.11
C THR A 31 -21.80 -35.04 -23.36
N ARG A 32 -21.21 -34.04 -24.03
CA ARG A 32 -21.23 -32.64 -23.59
C ARG A 32 -22.64 -32.09 -23.69
N ASN A 33 -23.28 -31.83 -22.57
CA ASN A 33 -24.33 -30.83 -22.47
C ASN A 33 -23.65 -29.49 -22.11
N ALA A 34 -23.70 -28.58 -23.07
CA ALA A 34 -23.33 -27.19 -22.88
C ALA A 34 -24.41 -26.49 -22.05
N SER A 35 -24.06 -26.02 -20.85
CA SER A 35 -24.59 -24.80 -20.23
C SER A 35 -23.92 -24.61 -18.86
N THR A 36 -22.69 -24.14 -18.86
CA THR A 36 -22.14 -23.36 -17.73
C THR A 36 -21.95 -21.96 -18.24
N THR A 37 -22.87 -21.11 -17.85
CA THR A 37 -22.76 -19.67 -17.93
C THR A 37 -21.46 -19.27 -17.20
N ASP A 38 -20.46 -18.97 -17.99
CA ASP A 38 -19.23 -18.29 -17.60
C ASP A 38 -19.61 -16.86 -17.20
N SER A 39 -20.02 -16.65 -15.95
CA SER A 39 -20.05 -15.34 -15.33
C SER A 39 -18.65 -15.07 -14.74
N ALA A 40 -17.65 -14.95 -15.62
CA ALA A 40 -16.52 -14.08 -15.33
C ALA A 40 -17.12 -12.69 -15.22
N GLN A 41 -17.34 -12.22 -13.98
CA GLN A 41 -17.60 -10.81 -13.75
C GLN A 41 -16.40 -10.06 -14.37
N GLU A 42 -16.64 -9.39 -15.51
CA GLU A 42 -15.71 -8.40 -16.02
C GLU A 42 -15.41 -7.46 -14.84
N LEU A 43 -14.17 -7.50 -14.36
CA LEU A 43 -13.71 -6.52 -13.39
C LEU A 43 -13.91 -5.17 -14.06
N ALA A 44 -14.76 -4.32 -13.50
CA ALA A 44 -15.02 -3.00 -14.04
C ALA A 44 -13.66 -2.26 -14.02
N GLU A 45 -13.12 -1.99 -15.19
CA GLU A 45 -11.83 -1.33 -15.35
C GLU A 45 -11.94 0.11 -14.87
N VAL A 46 -10.90 0.60 -14.20
CA VAL A 46 -10.71 2.02 -13.88
C VAL A 46 -9.76 2.57 -14.91
N ASP A 47 -10.23 3.47 -15.73
CA ASP A 47 -9.47 4.15 -16.78
C ASP A 47 -9.07 5.59 -16.40
N GLY A 48 -8.39 6.29 -17.31
CA GLY A 48 -7.96 7.67 -17.11
C GLY A 48 -9.13 8.63 -16.90
N ASP A 49 -10.24 8.46 -17.61
CA ASP A 49 -11.41 9.34 -17.50
C ASP A 49 -12.05 9.25 -16.10
N GLU A 50 -12.04 8.06 -15.51
CA GLU A 50 -12.55 7.83 -14.16
C GLU A 50 -11.68 8.51 -13.09
N VAL A 51 -10.35 8.38 -13.22
CA VAL A 51 -9.40 9.01 -12.28
C VAL A 51 -9.42 10.52 -12.44
N ASP A 52 -9.44 11.03 -13.68
CA ASP A 52 -9.49 12.47 -13.96
C ASP A 52 -10.79 13.11 -13.44
N ARG A 53 -11.92 12.40 -13.47
CA ARG A 53 -13.17 12.88 -12.85
C ARG A 53 -13.02 13.04 -11.34
N VAL A 54 -12.35 12.12 -10.65
CA VAL A 54 -12.05 12.25 -9.20
C VAL A 54 -11.15 13.46 -8.95
N ILE A 55 -10.11 13.64 -9.78
CA ILE A 55 -9.19 14.79 -9.69
C ILE A 55 -9.98 16.10 -9.88
N GLN A 56 -10.83 16.19 -10.90
CA GLN A 56 -11.65 17.37 -11.18
C GLN A 56 -12.66 17.64 -10.04
N HIS A 57 -13.29 16.59 -9.48
CA HIS A 57 -14.21 16.74 -8.35
C HIS A 57 -13.51 17.37 -7.14
N ILE A 58 -12.31 16.89 -6.81
CA ILE A 58 -11.52 17.41 -5.70
C ILE A 58 -11.07 18.85 -5.95
N ALA A 59 -10.63 19.14 -7.17
CA ALA A 59 -10.24 20.48 -7.58
C ALA A 59 -11.40 21.47 -7.54
N ALA A 60 -12.60 21.07 -7.98
CA ALA A 60 -13.83 21.89 -7.94
C ALA A 60 -14.24 22.27 -6.51
N LYS A 61 -13.85 21.50 -5.52
CA LYS A 61 -14.05 21.82 -4.09
C LYS A 61 -13.02 22.78 -3.50
N GLY A 62 -12.10 23.30 -4.31
CA GLY A 62 -11.08 24.26 -3.89
C GLY A 62 -9.85 23.63 -3.25
N PHE A 63 -9.69 22.30 -3.27
CA PHE A 63 -8.50 21.66 -2.75
C PHE A 63 -7.37 21.66 -3.78
N VAL A 64 -6.15 21.95 -3.28
CA VAL A 64 -4.93 22.02 -4.10
C VAL A 64 -4.09 20.78 -3.84
N PHE A 65 -4.41 19.68 -4.53
CA PHE A 65 -3.54 18.52 -4.61
C PHE A 65 -2.88 18.44 -5.98
N GLN A 66 -1.71 17.82 -6.06
CA GLN A 66 -1.14 17.43 -7.35
C GLN A 66 -1.96 16.27 -7.92
N PRO A 67 -2.28 16.25 -9.22
CA PRO A 67 -3.03 15.15 -9.84
C PRO A 67 -2.40 13.78 -9.56
N TRP A 68 -1.06 13.67 -9.65
CA TRP A 68 -0.35 12.44 -9.35
C TRP A 68 -0.56 11.93 -7.91
N GLN A 69 -0.77 12.81 -6.92
CA GLN A 69 -1.03 12.39 -5.54
C GLN A 69 -2.36 11.65 -5.41
N ILE A 70 -3.38 12.11 -6.13
CA ILE A 70 -4.70 11.47 -6.18
C ILE A 70 -4.60 10.15 -6.93
N ALA A 71 -3.94 10.14 -8.12
CA ALA A 71 -3.71 8.94 -8.90
C ALA A 71 -2.91 7.90 -8.11
N ALA A 72 -1.84 8.31 -7.41
CA ALA A 72 -1.04 7.44 -6.57
C ALA A 72 -1.84 6.88 -5.38
N PHE A 73 -2.72 7.67 -4.76
CA PHE A 73 -3.61 7.19 -3.69
C PHE A 73 -4.55 6.09 -4.21
N ILE A 74 -5.23 6.33 -5.33
CA ILE A 74 -6.11 5.35 -5.96
C ILE A 74 -5.34 4.07 -6.30
N THR A 75 -4.17 4.20 -6.93
CA THR A 75 -3.32 3.07 -7.30
C THR A 75 -2.83 2.28 -6.08
N ALA A 76 -2.43 2.97 -5.02
CA ALA A 76 -1.98 2.35 -3.78
C ALA A 76 -3.10 1.53 -3.12
N VAL A 77 -4.33 2.07 -3.05
CA VAL A 77 -5.50 1.36 -2.54
C VAL A 77 -5.81 0.11 -3.38
N ARG A 78 -5.76 0.24 -4.71
CA ARG A 78 -6.00 -0.87 -5.65
C ARG A 78 -4.89 -1.93 -5.62
N THR A 79 -3.71 -1.58 -5.11
CA THR A 79 -2.60 -2.52 -4.96
C THR A 79 -2.62 -3.19 -3.58
N LYS A 80 -2.79 -2.40 -2.54
CA LYS A 80 -2.80 -2.87 -1.14
C LYS A 80 -3.64 -1.96 -0.25
N PRO A 81 -4.58 -2.49 0.53
CA PRO A 81 -5.52 -1.69 1.31
C PRO A 81 -4.91 -1.16 2.63
N PHE A 82 -3.68 -0.64 2.58
CA PHE A 82 -3.06 0.10 3.66
C PHE A 82 -2.16 1.20 3.11
N VAL A 83 -2.56 2.45 3.31
CA VAL A 83 -1.89 3.65 2.80
C VAL A 83 -1.61 4.61 3.96
N ILE A 84 -0.44 5.23 3.97
CA ILE A 84 -0.06 6.27 4.92
C ILE A 84 0.09 7.58 4.14
N LEU A 85 -0.61 8.62 4.58
CA LEU A 85 -0.52 9.98 4.04
C LEU A 85 0.32 10.81 5.00
N ALA A 86 1.55 11.12 4.61
CA ALA A 86 2.54 11.79 5.45
C ALA A 86 2.80 13.22 4.95
N GLY A 87 3.14 14.15 5.83
CA GLY A 87 3.51 15.50 5.44
C GLY A 87 3.25 16.52 6.52
N ILE A 88 3.45 17.79 6.18
CA ILE A 88 3.27 18.93 7.08
C ILE A 88 1.81 19.08 7.49
N SER A 89 1.56 19.57 8.73
CA SER A 89 0.20 19.82 9.21
C SER A 89 -0.54 20.83 8.31
N GLY A 90 -1.85 20.62 8.11
CA GLY A 90 -2.69 21.52 7.28
C GLY A 90 -2.67 21.27 5.77
N THR A 91 -1.97 20.27 5.25
CA THR A 91 -1.89 19.97 3.80
C THR A 91 -3.09 19.18 3.25
N GLY A 92 -4.08 18.88 4.07
CA GLY A 92 -5.30 18.18 3.62
C GLY A 92 -5.22 16.66 3.62
N LYS A 93 -4.19 16.06 4.22
CA LYS A 93 -4.00 14.58 4.28
C LYS A 93 -5.26 13.82 4.68
N THR A 94 -5.88 14.18 5.79
CA THR A 94 -7.10 13.54 6.30
C THR A 94 -8.32 13.81 5.42
N LYS A 95 -8.28 14.89 4.61
CA LYS A 95 -9.38 15.23 3.70
C LYS A 95 -9.35 14.42 2.40
N LEU A 96 -8.18 14.02 1.93
CA LEU A 96 -8.04 13.31 0.66
C LEU A 96 -8.90 12.02 0.60
N PRO A 97 -8.84 11.09 1.57
CA PRO A 97 -9.68 9.89 1.54
C PRO A 97 -11.18 10.22 1.53
N ALA A 98 -11.59 11.23 2.30
CA ALA A 98 -12.99 11.66 2.36
C ALA A 98 -13.46 12.27 1.03
N LEU A 99 -12.62 13.05 0.36
CA LEU A 99 -12.92 13.64 -0.95
C LEU A 99 -12.98 12.58 -2.05
N VAL A 100 -12.07 11.61 -2.04
CA VAL A 100 -12.10 10.46 -2.96
C VAL A 100 -13.37 9.63 -2.70
N ALA A 101 -13.68 9.35 -1.43
CA ALA A 101 -14.91 8.65 -1.06
C ALA A 101 -16.14 9.38 -1.55
N GLU A 102 -16.20 10.71 -1.41
CA GLU A 102 -17.32 11.51 -1.90
C GLU A 102 -17.44 11.47 -3.42
N ALA A 103 -16.33 11.57 -4.17
CA ALA A 103 -16.33 11.53 -5.63
C ALA A 103 -16.79 10.17 -6.19
N THR A 104 -16.50 9.08 -5.46
CA THR A 104 -16.77 7.69 -5.86
C THR A 104 -17.92 7.04 -5.14
N GLU A 105 -18.67 7.80 -4.32
CA GLU A 105 -19.78 7.31 -3.47
C GLU A 105 -19.36 6.14 -2.56
N ALA A 106 -18.12 6.17 -2.05
CA ALA A 106 -17.61 5.24 -1.06
C ALA A 106 -17.89 5.74 0.38
N HIS A 107 -17.78 4.84 1.34
CA HIS A 107 -17.86 5.19 2.77
C HIS A 107 -16.50 5.63 3.30
N CYS A 108 -16.49 6.63 4.20
CA CYS A 108 -15.28 7.10 4.86
C CYS A 108 -15.56 7.33 6.35
N ASP A 109 -14.87 6.55 7.18
CA ASP A 109 -14.93 6.65 8.66
C ASP A 109 -13.60 7.18 9.18
N ILE A 110 -13.60 8.35 9.80
CA ILE A 110 -12.39 9.03 10.31
C ILE A 110 -12.36 8.91 11.82
N VAL A 111 -11.31 8.26 12.32
CA VAL A 111 -11.12 7.97 13.74
C VAL A 111 -9.82 8.64 14.22
N PRO A 112 -9.89 9.62 15.13
CA PRO A 112 -8.70 10.22 15.70
C PRO A 112 -8.00 9.23 16.64
N VAL A 113 -6.72 9.03 16.44
CA VAL A 113 -5.89 8.21 17.33
C VAL A 113 -5.59 9.01 18.59
N ARG A 114 -5.63 8.35 19.75
CA ARG A 114 -5.30 9.00 21.04
C ARG A 114 -3.95 8.51 21.56
N PRO A 115 -3.22 9.35 22.30
CA PRO A 115 -1.90 9.00 22.84
C PRO A 115 -1.91 7.81 23.80
N ASP A 116 -3.06 7.46 24.37
CA ASP A 116 -3.25 6.37 25.33
C ASP A 116 -3.49 5.00 24.66
N TRP A 117 -3.52 4.92 23.33
CA TRP A 117 -3.67 3.65 22.62
C TRP A 117 -2.42 2.79 22.73
N ASN A 118 -2.48 1.73 23.52
CA ASN A 118 -1.36 0.84 23.80
C ASN A 118 -1.56 -0.60 23.27
N ASP A 119 -2.79 -0.93 22.88
CA ASP A 119 -3.18 -2.24 22.35
C ASP A 119 -4.30 -2.10 21.31
N SER A 120 -4.77 -3.22 20.77
CA SER A 120 -5.80 -3.24 19.72
C SER A 120 -7.24 -3.05 20.20
N SER A 121 -7.49 -2.83 21.49
CA SER A 121 -8.85 -2.79 22.08
C SER A 121 -9.73 -1.69 21.48
N GLU A 122 -9.18 -0.53 21.19
CA GLU A 122 -9.93 0.58 20.59
C GLU A 122 -10.35 0.28 19.13
N LEU A 123 -9.55 -0.50 18.44
CA LEU A 123 -9.83 -0.91 17.05
C LEU A 123 -10.71 -2.15 16.97
N LEU A 124 -10.39 -3.18 17.75
CA LEU A 124 -11.04 -4.50 17.66
C LEU A 124 -12.10 -4.70 18.73
N GLY A 125 -11.94 -4.07 19.89
CA GLY A 125 -12.88 -4.18 21.00
C GLY A 125 -12.35 -5.03 22.16
N TYR A 126 -13.14 -5.10 23.20
CA TYR A 126 -12.80 -5.82 24.43
C TYR A 126 -14.06 -6.36 25.14
N GLU A 127 -13.87 -7.37 25.99
CA GLU A 127 -14.91 -7.90 26.86
C GLU A 127 -14.99 -7.06 28.15
N ARG A 128 -16.21 -6.64 28.51
CA ARG A 128 -16.48 -5.92 29.75
C ARG A 128 -16.60 -6.87 30.93
N LEU A 129 -16.52 -6.32 32.16
CA LEU A 129 -16.65 -7.09 33.39
C LEU A 129 -18.00 -7.80 33.52
N ASP A 130 -19.04 -7.31 32.87
CA ASP A 130 -20.38 -7.92 32.84
C ASP A 130 -20.51 -9.03 31.78
N GLY A 131 -19.42 -9.38 31.09
CA GLY A 131 -19.38 -10.36 30.02
C GLY A 131 -19.94 -9.86 28.69
N SER A 132 -20.32 -8.59 28.56
CA SER A 132 -20.70 -7.99 27.29
C SER A 132 -19.47 -7.61 26.48
N PHE A 133 -19.56 -7.73 25.15
CA PHE A 133 -18.48 -7.33 24.25
C PHE A 133 -18.70 -5.89 23.74
N GLN A 134 -17.68 -5.05 23.89
CA GLN A 134 -17.65 -3.71 23.31
C GLN A 134 -16.84 -3.74 22.02
N PRO A 135 -17.46 -3.64 20.82
CA PRO A 135 -16.71 -3.65 19.56
C PRO A 135 -15.93 -2.35 19.38
N GLY A 136 -14.70 -2.49 18.87
CA GLY A 136 -13.84 -1.36 18.50
C GLY A 136 -14.26 -0.71 17.18
N ALA A 137 -13.64 0.41 16.85
CA ALA A 137 -14.01 1.21 15.67
C ALA A 137 -13.81 0.43 14.36
N LEU A 138 -12.63 -0.17 14.15
CA LEU A 138 -12.33 -0.92 12.94
C LEU A 138 -13.23 -2.17 12.81
N LEU A 139 -13.50 -2.86 13.91
CA LEU A 139 -14.36 -4.05 13.89
C LEU A 139 -15.78 -3.70 13.43
N ARG A 140 -16.32 -2.55 13.86
CA ARG A 140 -17.64 -2.07 13.38
C ARG A 140 -17.63 -1.76 11.89
N THR A 141 -16.63 -1.00 11.42
CA THR A 141 -16.49 -0.65 10.01
C THR A 141 -16.28 -1.90 9.14
N ALA A 142 -15.47 -2.85 9.61
CA ALA A 142 -15.25 -4.12 8.90
C ALA A 142 -16.54 -4.95 8.77
N LYS A 143 -17.38 -4.97 9.82
CA LYS A 143 -18.68 -5.63 9.75
C LYS A 143 -19.60 -4.95 8.74
N LEU A 144 -19.69 -3.62 8.73
CA LEU A 144 -20.49 -2.89 7.73
C LEU A 144 -20.00 -3.16 6.30
N ALA A 145 -18.65 -3.19 6.10
CA ALA A 145 -18.07 -3.51 4.80
C ALA A 145 -18.41 -4.94 4.33
N MET A 146 -18.50 -5.89 5.26
CA MET A 146 -18.96 -7.26 4.94
C MET A 146 -20.44 -7.30 4.62
N ASP A 147 -21.27 -6.50 5.31
CA ASP A 147 -22.71 -6.43 5.10
C ASP A 147 -23.05 -5.69 3.77
N GLU A 148 -22.17 -4.78 3.30
CA GLU A 148 -22.31 -4.03 2.04
C GLU A 148 -21.15 -4.32 1.05
N PRO A 149 -21.08 -5.52 0.50
CA PRO A 149 -19.90 -6.00 -0.23
C PRO A 149 -19.64 -5.28 -1.56
N GLU A 150 -20.61 -4.55 -2.12
CA GLU A 150 -20.45 -3.79 -3.37
C GLU A 150 -20.00 -2.34 -3.13
N SER A 151 -19.97 -1.88 -1.88
CA SER A 151 -19.54 -0.52 -1.52
C SER A 151 -18.09 -0.56 -1.03
N GLN A 152 -17.31 0.48 -1.34
CA GLN A 152 -15.94 0.66 -0.82
C GLN A 152 -15.99 1.39 0.52
N PHE A 153 -15.11 1.00 1.43
CA PHE A 153 -14.94 1.61 2.74
C PHE A 153 -13.49 2.08 2.94
N PHE A 154 -13.34 3.32 3.41
CA PHE A 154 -12.08 3.87 3.89
C PHE A 154 -12.17 4.05 5.41
N PHE A 155 -11.29 3.38 6.13
CA PHE A 155 -11.12 3.55 7.56
C PHE A 155 -9.88 4.39 7.81
N VAL A 156 -10.07 5.64 8.22
CA VAL A 156 -9.00 6.64 8.33
C VAL A 156 -8.59 6.78 9.80
N LEU A 157 -7.34 6.47 10.10
CA LEU A 157 -6.69 6.73 11.38
C LEU A 157 -6.03 8.10 11.32
N ASP A 158 -6.67 9.10 11.92
CA ASP A 158 -6.14 10.46 11.95
C ASP A 158 -5.05 10.61 13.01
N GLU A 159 -3.92 11.21 12.62
CA GLU A 159 -2.70 11.34 13.44
C GLU A 159 -2.21 9.99 14.00
N MET A 160 -2.12 8.98 13.11
CA MET A 160 -1.89 7.59 13.52
C MET A 160 -0.59 7.38 14.30
N ASN A 161 0.39 8.28 14.22
CA ASN A 161 1.69 8.17 14.88
C ASN A 161 1.76 8.92 16.23
N ILE A 162 0.65 9.47 16.72
CA ILE A 162 0.56 10.04 18.08
C ILE A 162 0.65 8.95 19.18
N ALA A 163 0.28 7.71 18.81
CA ALA A 163 0.53 6.49 19.58
C ALA A 163 1.43 5.54 18.79
N ARG A 164 1.99 4.52 19.45
CA ARG A 164 2.86 3.54 18.79
C ARG A 164 2.05 2.59 17.93
N VAL A 165 2.11 2.80 16.62
CA VAL A 165 1.35 2.04 15.61
C VAL A 165 1.56 0.53 15.72
N GLU A 166 2.80 0.09 15.97
CA GLU A 166 3.13 -1.31 16.11
C GLU A 166 2.53 -2.01 17.33
N TYR A 167 1.91 -1.26 18.25
CA TYR A 167 1.21 -1.82 19.40
C TYR A 167 -0.29 -1.93 19.11
N TYR A 168 -0.96 -0.81 18.84
CA TYR A 168 -2.41 -0.82 18.68
C TYR A 168 -2.87 -1.42 17.33
N LEU A 169 -2.01 -1.44 16.30
CA LEU A 169 -2.33 -1.98 14.97
C LEU A 169 -1.71 -3.38 14.72
N ALA A 170 -0.96 -3.94 15.68
CA ALA A 170 -0.19 -5.18 15.50
C ALA A 170 -1.01 -6.35 14.95
N GLU A 171 -2.17 -6.60 15.51
CA GLU A 171 -3.06 -7.70 15.11
C GLU A 171 -3.62 -7.47 13.70
N VAL A 172 -4.03 -6.23 13.41
CA VAL A 172 -4.55 -5.83 12.10
C VAL A 172 -3.47 -5.97 11.02
N LEU A 173 -2.23 -5.53 11.30
CA LEU A 173 -1.10 -5.70 10.39
C LEU A 173 -0.81 -7.17 10.08
N SER A 174 -0.97 -8.05 11.06
CA SER A 174 -0.86 -9.51 10.85
C SER A 174 -1.98 -10.04 9.95
N LYS A 175 -3.21 -9.58 10.16
CA LYS A 175 -4.37 -9.99 9.36
C LYS A 175 -4.29 -9.51 7.91
N LEU A 176 -3.74 -8.32 7.66
CA LEU A 176 -3.49 -7.83 6.31
C LEU A 176 -2.58 -8.75 5.48
N GLU A 177 -1.69 -9.50 6.13
CA GLU A 177 -0.77 -10.42 5.44
C GLU A 177 -1.34 -11.80 5.17
N THR A 178 -2.32 -12.21 5.98
CA THR A 178 -2.92 -13.54 5.88
C THR A 178 -4.21 -13.56 5.06
N ARG A 179 -4.43 -12.52 4.25
CA ARG A 179 -5.59 -12.46 3.35
C ARG A 179 -5.49 -13.51 2.25
N GLN A 180 -6.62 -14.13 1.95
CA GLN A 180 -6.74 -15.17 0.94
C GLN A 180 -8.16 -15.14 0.35
N PRO A 181 -8.39 -15.75 -0.83
CA PRO A 181 -9.73 -15.91 -1.37
C PRO A 181 -10.62 -16.71 -0.41
N GLY A 182 -11.78 -16.16 -0.09
CA GLY A 182 -12.84 -16.85 0.66
C GLY A 182 -13.64 -17.80 -0.24
N PRO A 183 -14.65 -18.48 0.34
CA PRO A 183 -15.51 -19.41 -0.40
C PRO A 183 -16.29 -18.74 -1.56
N ASP A 184 -16.55 -17.43 -1.45
CA ASP A 184 -17.22 -16.59 -2.44
C ASP A 184 -16.26 -15.97 -3.46
N GLY A 185 -14.97 -16.31 -3.40
CA GLY A 185 -13.90 -15.76 -4.24
C GLY A 185 -13.43 -14.36 -3.84
N ARG A 186 -14.03 -13.72 -2.83
CA ARG A 186 -13.59 -12.43 -2.30
C ARG A 186 -12.38 -12.59 -1.41
N ILE A 187 -11.49 -11.61 -1.45
CA ILE A 187 -10.28 -11.61 -0.63
C ILE A 187 -10.61 -11.17 0.79
N GLN A 188 -10.29 -11.99 1.78
CA GLN A 188 -10.53 -11.68 3.18
C GLN A 188 -9.44 -12.21 4.08
N SER A 189 -9.30 -11.63 5.27
CA SER A 189 -8.42 -12.17 6.33
C SER A 189 -9.11 -13.31 7.11
N GLY A 190 -8.39 -13.95 8.02
CA GLY A 190 -9.02 -14.66 9.11
C GLY A 190 -9.76 -13.69 10.07
N PRO A 191 -10.59 -14.22 10.99
CA PRO A 191 -11.35 -13.41 11.94
C PRO A 191 -10.48 -12.42 12.70
N LEU A 192 -10.99 -11.18 12.88
CA LEU A 192 -10.30 -10.09 13.57
C LEU A 192 -10.23 -10.32 15.08
N VAL A 193 -11.27 -10.89 15.64
CA VAL A 193 -11.33 -11.25 17.06
C VAL A 193 -11.41 -12.78 17.20
N PRO A 194 -10.79 -13.36 18.26
CA PRO A 194 -10.90 -14.79 18.50
C PRO A 194 -12.35 -15.19 18.75
N ALA A 195 -12.67 -16.47 18.54
CA ALA A 195 -13.97 -17.01 18.88
C ALA A 195 -14.19 -16.85 20.40
N LEU A 196 -15.07 -15.93 20.76
CA LEU A 196 -15.40 -15.65 22.14
C LEU A 196 -16.44 -16.68 22.63
N HIS A 197 -16.27 -17.18 23.84
CA HIS A 197 -17.19 -18.13 24.43
C HIS A 197 -18.41 -17.40 24.99
N GLY A 198 -19.57 -17.53 24.33
CA GLY A 198 -20.85 -16.99 24.80
C GLY A 198 -21.76 -16.50 23.68
N SER A 199 -23.07 -16.60 23.90
CA SER A 199 -24.09 -16.22 22.90
C SER A 199 -24.15 -14.72 22.60
N GLN A 200 -23.64 -13.86 23.48
CA GLN A 200 -23.64 -12.41 23.30
C GLN A 200 -22.59 -11.89 22.29
N HIS A 201 -21.64 -12.74 21.90
CA HIS A 201 -20.55 -12.38 20.99
C HIS A 201 -20.72 -12.90 19.56
N SER A 202 -21.81 -13.65 19.30
CA SER A 202 -22.03 -14.31 18.01
C SER A 202 -22.05 -13.35 16.82
N ASN A 203 -22.47 -12.09 17.01
CA ASN A 203 -22.55 -11.08 15.96
C ASN A 203 -21.18 -10.59 15.47
N TRP A 204 -20.12 -10.75 16.26
CA TRP A 204 -18.77 -10.29 15.95
C TRP A 204 -17.83 -11.44 15.61
N ALA A 205 -18.23 -12.67 15.94
CA ALA A 205 -17.49 -13.87 15.54
C ALA A 205 -17.50 -13.99 14.01
N GLY A 206 -16.32 -14.16 13.43
CA GLY A 206 -16.19 -14.28 11.97
C GLY A 206 -16.05 -12.95 11.22
N VAL A 207 -16.16 -11.79 11.88
CA VAL A 207 -15.80 -10.52 11.23
C VAL A 207 -14.33 -10.54 10.86
N CYS A 208 -14.02 -10.31 9.57
CA CYS A 208 -12.67 -10.30 8.99
C CYS A 208 -12.36 -8.93 8.36
N LEU A 209 -11.16 -8.76 7.83
CA LEU A 209 -10.86 -7.64 6.93
C LEU A 209 -11.29 -8.05 5.51
N PRO A 210 -12.39 -7.48 4.98
CA PRO A 210 -12.85 -7.76 3.63
C PRO A 210 -12.03 -6.98 2.60
N ASP A 211 -12.17 -7.33 1.32
CA ASP A 211 -11.43 -6.71 0.22
C ASP A 211 -11.88 -5.28 -0.13
N ASN A 212 -13.09 -4.92 0.27
CA ASN A 212 -13.68 -3.59 0.10
C ASN A 212 -13.41 -2.64 1.28
N LEU A 213 -12.45 -2.94 2.16
CA LEU A 213 -12.03 -2.09 3.27
C LEU A 213 -10.56 -1.72 3.13
N CYS A 214 -10.27 -0.43 2.98
CA CYS A 214 -8.91 0.12 3.01
C CYS A 214 -8.66 0.89 4.30
N ILE A 215 -7.52 0.64 4.93
CA ILE A 215 -7.03 1.39 6.09
C ILE A 215 -6.14 2.51 5.58
N VAL A 216 -6.39 3.74 6.02
CA VAL A 216 -5.58 4.92 5.68
C VAL A 216 -5.11 5.57 6.97
N GLY A 217 -3.83 5.88 7.08
CA GLY A 217 -3.29 6.63 8.22
C GLY A 217 -2.85 8.02 7.80
N SER A 218 -3.21 9.08 8.52
CA SER A 218 -2.58 10.40 8.37
C SER A 218 -1.45 10.57 9.37
N VAL A 219 -0.39 11.28 8.97
CA VAL A 219 0.83 11.49 9.77
C VAL A 219 1.31 12.92 9.61
N ASN A 220 1.50 13.61 10.74
CA ASN A 220 2.15 14.90 10.77
C ASN A 220 3.65 14.71 10.99
N MET A 221 4.46 15.21 10.04
CA MET A 221 5.93 15.06 10.05
C MET A 221 6.63 16.13 10.87
N ASP A 222 5.95 17.22 11.17
CA ASP A 222 6.41 18.40 11.90
C ASP A 222 6.22 18.31 13.42
N GLU A 223 5.62 17.23 13.90
CA GLU A 223 5.36 17.02 15.33
C GLU A 223 6.29 15.97 15.94
N THR A 224 6.53 16.10 17.25
CA THR A 224 7.28 15.10 18.04
C THR A 224 6.41 13.86 18.28
N THR A 225 6.32 12.99 17.30
CA THR A 225 5.52 11.78 17.30
C THR A 225 6.39 10.53 17.21
N PHE A 226 5.77 9.35 17.28
CA PHE A 226 6.51 8.09 17.15
C PHE A 226 6.86 7.81 15.68
N GLY A 227 8.12 7.43 15.43
CA GLY A 227 8.56 6.92 14.14
C GLY A 227 7.97 5.54 13.86
N PHE A 228 7.91 5.16 12.57
CA PHE A 228 7.42 3.85 12.16
C PHE A 228 8.51 2.78 12.17
N SER A 229 8.16 1.60 12.65
CA SER A 229 9.00 0.42 12.45
C SER A 229 8.96 -0.08 11.00
N LYS A 230 10.01 -0.79 10.57
CA LYS A 230 10.03 -1.45 9.25
C LYS A 230 8.81 -2.36 9.04
N LYS A 231 8.26 -2.96 10.11
CA LYS A 231 7.07 -3.83 10.03
C LYS A 231 5.82 -3.11 9.55
N VAL A 232 5.65 -1.84 9.88
CA VAL A 232 4.55 -0.99 9.41
C VAL A 232 4.81 -0.56 7.97
N LEU A 233 6.01 -0.02 7.69
CA LEU A 233 6.38 0.50 6.37
C LEU A 233 6.37 -0.57 5.26
N ASP A 234 6.76 -1.79 5.58
CA ASP A 234 6.71 -2.93 4.64
C ASP A 234 5.28 -3.26 4.19
N ARG A 235 4.27 -2.82 4.94
CA ARG A 235 2.86 -3.12 4.68
C ARG A 235 2.06 -1.97 4.09
N ALA A 236 2.59 -0.75 4.12
CA ALA A 236 1.93 0.44 3.63
C ALA A 236 2.60 1.02 2.39
N PHE A 237 1.85 1.75 1.59
CA PHE A 237 2.38 2.78 0.70
C PHE A 237 2.37 4.11 1.44
N VAL A 238 3.44 4.89 1.32
CA VAL A 238 3.60 6.19 1.99
C VAL A 238 3.57 7.30 0.97
N ILE A 239 2.49 8.08 0.93
CA ILE A 239 2.36 9.22 0.02
C ILE A 239 2.70 10.49 0.78
N GLU A 240 3.61 11.28 0.24
CA GLU A 240 4.08 12.52 0.86
C GLU A 240 3.31 13.75 0.37
N PHE A 241 3.00 14.66 1.31
CA PHE A 241 2.32 15.94 1.12
C PHE A 241 3.12 17.07 1.75
N SER A 242 4.37 17.24 1.35
CA SER A 242 5.28 18.28 1.89
C SER A 242 5.58 19.38 0.89
N ASP A 243 5.31 19.15 -0.40
CA ASP A 243 5.43 20.17 -1.43
C ASP A 243 4.17 21.04 -1.45
N ILE A 244 4.28 22.27 -0.98
CA ILE A 244 3.15 23.20 -0.80
C ILE A 244 3.41 24.46 -1.59
N ASP A 245 2.51 24.73 -2.54
CA ASP A 245 2.45 26.05 -3.21
C ASP A 245 1.45 26.95 -2.47
N LEU A 246 1.97 27.85 -1.63
CA LEU A 246 1.15 28.83 -0.89
C LEU A 246 0.51 29.88 -1.80
N SER A 247 0.95 30.02 -3.04
CA SER A 247 0.36 30.93 -4.01
C SER A 247 -0.85 30.34 -4.72
N ALA A 248 -0.99 29.01 -4.70
CA ALA A 248 -2.07 28.32 -5.36
C ALA A 248 -3.39 28.51 -4.60
N ILE A 249 -4.30 29.28 -5.19
CA ILE A 249 -5.68 29.44 -4.70
C ILE A 249 -6.62 28.88 -5.75
N ARG A 250 -7.37 27.85 -5.38
CA ARG A 250 -8.44 27.32 -6.25
C ARG A 250 -9.79 27.79 -5.71
N PRO A 251 -10.55 28.59 -6.47
CA PRO A 251 -11.92 28.92 -6.10
C PRO A 251 -12.77 27.64 -6.11
N VAL A 252 -13.75 27.58 -5.21
CA VAL A 252 -14.79 26.55 -5.27
C VAL A 252 -15.60 26.79 -6.53
N ALA A 253 -15.81 25.78 -7.35
CA ALA A 253 -16.58 25.89 -8.56
C ALA A 253 -18.08 26.08 -8.25
N ASP A 254 -18.76 26.90 -9.02
CA ASP A 254 -20.23 27.12 -8.90
C ASP A 254 -21.01 25.85 -9.31
N GLU A 255 -20.47 25.08 -10.25
CA GLU A 255 -21.06 23.81 -10.71
C GLU A 255 -20.34 22.62 -10.07
N ALA A 256 -21.11 21.73 -9.45
CA ALA A 256 -20.58 20.50 -8.88
C ALA A 256 -20.20 19.52 -10.01
N VAL A 257 -18.99 18.96 -9.96
CA VAL A 257 -18.63 17.83 -10.82
C VAL A 257 -19.46 16.63 -10.40
N GLU A 258 -20.05 15.93 -11.38
CA GLU A 258 -20.89 14.76 -11.15
C GLU A 258 -20.12 13.67 -10.42
N LYS A 259 -20.72 13.16 -9.36
CA LYS A 259 -20.21 11.99 -8.63
C LYS A 259 -20.54 10.73 -9.41
N LYS A 260 -19.64 9.76 -9.39
CA LYS A 260 -19.89 8.47 -10.02
C LYS A 260 -19.55 7.36 -9.05
N LYS A 261 -20.52 6.52 -8.75
CA LYS A 261 -20.32 5.37 -7.87
C LYS A 261 -19.32 4.39 -8.49
N TRP A 262 -18.25 4.11 -7.74
CA TRP A 262 -17.36 3.02 -8.04
C TRP A 262 -17.75 1.80 -7.20
N LEU A 263 -17.87 0.66 -7.87
CA LEU A 263 -18.12 -0.60 -7.20
C LEU A 263 -16.84 -1.05 -6.48
N SER A 264 -16.99 -1.83 -5.42
CA SER A 264 -15.87 -2.40 -4.68
C SER A 264 -14.90 -3.19 -5.58
N SER A 265 -15.39 -3.79 -6.66
CA SER A 265 -14.57 -4.51 -7.66
C SER A 265 -13.53 -3.61 -8.33
N GLN A 266 -13.82 -2.32 -8.52
CA GLN A 266 -12.91 -1.35 -9.12
C GLN A 266 -11.74 -0.98 -8.19
N TRP A 267 -11.90 -1.24 -6.88
CA TRP A 267 -10.89 -0.99 -5.86
C TRP A 267 -10.04 -2.22 -5.51
N ARG A 268 -10.41 -3.39 -6.01
CA ARG A 268 -9.71 -4.64 -5.70
C ARG A 268 -8.39 -4.75 -6.46
N PRO A 269 -7.36 -5.33 -5.84
CA PRO A 269 -6.16 -5.69 -6.57
C PRO A 269 -6.47 -6.80 -7.59
N THR A 270 -5.86 -6.72 -8.75
CA THR A 270 -5.95 -7.76 -9.80
C THR A 270 -5.39 -9.10 -9.31
N ALA A 271 -4.42 -9.07 -8.40
CA ALA A 271 -3.83 -10.25 -7.79
C ALA A 271 -3.30 -9.94 -6.39
N LEU A 272 -3.16 -10.96 -5.54
CA LEU A 272 -2.56 -10.85 -4.21
C LEU A 272 -1.03 -10.91 -4.22
N SER A 273 -0.44 -11.42 -5.29
CA SER A 273 0.99 -11.52 -5.49
C SER A 273 1.33 -11.33 -6.97
N LEU A 274 2.53 -10.87 -7.25
CA LEU A 274 3.00 -10.69 -8.62
C LEU A 274 2.94 -12.00 -9.44
N SER A 275 3.26 -13.13 -8.82
CA SER A 275 3.21 -14.45 -9.47
C SER A 275 1.80 -14.88 -9.89
N GLY A 276 0.76 -14.34 -9.24
CA GLY A 276 -0.64 -14.57 -9.60
C GLY A 276 -1.21 -13.53 -10.56
N HIS A 277 -0.44 -12.49 -10.91
CA HIS A 277 -0.89 -11.43 -11.81
C HIS A 277 -0.84 -11.89 -13.27
N PRO A 278 -1.88 -11.63 -14.11
CA PRO A 278 -1.88 -12.04 -15.53
C PRO A 278 -0.66 -11.52 -16.30
N SER A 279 -0.17 -10.33 -15.97
CA SER A 279 0.98 -9.69 -16.62
C SER A 279 2.33 -9.99 -15.93
N CYS A 280 2.44 -11.02 -15.08
CA CYS A 280 3.66 -11.28 -14.31
C CYS A 280 4.93 -11.50 -15.19
N GLY A 281 4.77 -11.90 -16.44
CA GLY A 281 5.86 -12.10 -17.39
C GLY A 281 6.03 -10.97 -18.42
N SER A 282 5.42 -9.81 -18.22
CA SER A 282 5.54 -8.69 -19.15
C SER A 282 6.93 -8.04 -19.11
N GLU A 283 7.29 -7.33 -20.18
CA GLU A 283 8.53 -6.55 -20.25
C GLU A 283 8.57 -5.45 -19.19
N GLU A 284 7.44 -4.83 -18.87
CA GLU A 284 7.30 -3.80 -17.83
C GLU A 284 7.65 -4.35 -16.43
N VAL A 285 7.18 -5.56 -16.13
CA VAL A 285 7.53 -6.24 -14.89
C VAL A 285 9.02 -6.58 -14.85
N SER A 286 9.57 -7.05 -15.96
CA SER A 286 10.99 -7.38 -16.07
C SER A 286 11.86 -6.14 -15.85
N PHE A 287 11.52 -5.03 -16.50
CA PHE A 287 12.18 -3.73 -16.33
C PHE A 287 12.08 -3.23 -14.88
N THR A 288 10.88 -3.29 -14.29
CA THR A 288 10.69 -2.88 -12.89
C THR A 288 11.56 -3.71 -11.94
N ILE A 289 11.65 -5.02 -12.14
CA ILE A 289 12.48 -5.91 -11.31
C ILE A 289 13.96 -5.58 -11.49
N GLU A 290 14.43 -5.28 -12.70
CA GLU A 290 15.81 -4.88 -12.96
C GLU A 290 16.17 -3.62 -12.18
N VAL A 291 15.38 -2.55 -12.30
CA VAL A 291 15.56 -1.30 -11.56
C VAL A 291 15.55 -1.54 -10.03
N LEU A 292 14.62 -2.33 -9.53
CA LEU A 292 14.54 -2.65 -8.11
C LEU A 292 15.72 -3.50 -7.63
N THR A 293 16.31 -4.31 -8.49
CA THR A 293 17.51 -5.09 -8.17
C THR A 293 18.71 -4.18 -7.98
N GLU A 294 18.90 -3.18 -8.85
CA GLU A 294 19.96 -2.17 -8.71
C GLU A 294 19.84 -1.40 -7.40
N VAL A 295 18.64 -0.86 -7.11
CA VAL A 295 18.37 -0.15 -5.85
C VAL A 295 18.65 -1.04 -4.64
N ASN A 296 18.27 -2.32 -4.71
CA ASN A 296 18.41 -3.25 -3.60
C ASN A 296 19.87 -3.64 -3.33
N GLU A 297 20.71 -3.73 -4.37
CA GLU A 297 22.16 -3.97 -4.20
C GLU A 297 22.85 -2.77 -3.53
N ILE A 298 22.44 -1.53 -3.84
CA ILE A 298 22.95 -0.34 -3.13
C ILE A 298 22.54 -0.40 -1.64
N LEU A 299 21.27 -0.67 -1.36
CA LEU A 299 20.75 -0.73 0.01
C LEU A 299 21.36 -1.84 0.86
N LYS A 300 21.77 -2.93 0.24
CA LYS A 300 22.39 -4.09 0.90
C LYS A 300 23.68 -3.73 1.63
N GLN A 301 24.41 -2.73 1.17
CA GLN A 301 25.65 -2.23 1.80
C GLN A 301 25.43 -1.72 3.23
N ALA A 302 24.22 -1.21 3.52
CA ALA A 302 23.79 -0.78 4.85
C ALA A 302 22.81 -1.75 5.55
N GLN A 303 22.63 -2.95 5.04
CA GLN A 303 21.63 -3.92 5.53
C GLN A 303 20.19 -3.36 5.53
N LEU A 304 19.89 -2.50 4.55
CA LEU A 304 18.56 -1.89 4.34
C LEU A 304 17.78 -2.54 3.18
N GLN A 305 18.30 -3.62 2.60
CA GLN A 305 17.66 -4.33 1.51
C GLN A 305 16.21 -4.72 1.86
N PHE A 306 15.38 -4.79 0.83
CA PHE A 306 14.00 -5.23 0.93
C PHE A 306 13.80 -6.62 0.31
N GLY A 307 12.70 -7.27 0.67
CA GLY A 307 12.35 -8.60 0.19
C GLY A 307 11.33 -8.60 -0.95
N TYR A 308 10.93 -9.79 -1.36
CA TYR A 308 10.01 -10.05 -2.47
C TYR A 308 8.69 -9.31 -2.37
N ARG A 309 8.14 -9.10 -1.17
CA ARG A 309 6.89 -8.36 -0.97
C ARG A 309 6.97 -6.93 -1.51
N VAL A 310 8.01 -6.17 -1.17
CA VAL A 310 8.17 -4.78 -1.64
C VAL A 310 8.34 -4.75 -3.15
N ARG A 311 9.13 -5.66 -3.72
CA ARG A 311 9.27 -5.84 -5.17
C ARG A 311 7.91 -6.08 -5.83
N ASP A 312 7.15 -7.05 -5.33
CA ASP A 312 5.87 -7.46 -5.90
C ASP A 312 4.84 -6.32 -5.81
N GLU A 313 4.78 -5.63 -4.68
CA GLU A 313 3.88 -4.49 -4.49
C GLU A 313 4.22 -3.31 -5.40
N ILE A 314 5.50 -2.99 -5.61
CA ILE A 314 5.91 -1.93 -6.56
C ILE A 314 5.56 -2.33 -7.99
N ALA A 315 5.86 -3.55 -8.41
CA ALA A 315 5.52 -4.03 -9.75
C ALA A 315 3.99 -4.02 -9.99
N MET A 316 3.20 -4.49 -9.02
CA MET A 316 1.74 -4.44 -9.12
C MET A 316 1.19 -3.01 -9.11
N PHE A 317 1.82 -2.08 -8.38
CA PHE A 317 1.49 -0.65 -8.43
C PHE A 317 1.70 -0.09 -9.84
N CYS A 318 2.84 -0.35 -10.47
CA CYS A 318 3.12 0.10 -11.83
C CYS A 318 2.13 -0.48 -12.83
N LEU A 319 1.79 -1.77 -12.72
CA LEU A 319 0.78 -2.41 -13.56
C LEU A 319 -0.62 -1.78 -13.37
N ALA A 320 -1.02 -1.47 -12.14
CA ALA A 320 -2.30 -0.84 -11.86
C ALA A 320 -2.37 0.62 -12.33
N ALA A 321 -1.25 1.34 -12.34
CA ALA A 321 -1.16 2.72 -12.82
C ALA A 321 -1.24 2.84 -14.34
N LYS A 322 -0.98 1.77 -15.08
CA LYS A 322 -0.86 1.77 -16.55
C LYS A 322 -2.10 2.32 -17.25
N ASP A 323 -3.29 1.96 -16.76
CA ASP A 323 -4.57 2.28 -17.39
C ASP A 323 -4.93 3.77 -17.26
N TYR A 324 -4.22 4.51 -16.39
CA TYR A 324 -4.39 5.95 -16.15
C TYR A 324 -3.05 6.66 -15.90
N VAL A 325 -2.00 6.23 -16.60
CA VAL A 325 -0.67 6.84 -16.48
C VAL A 325 -0.66 8.34 -16.81
N ASP A 326 -1.56 8.79 -17.69
CA ASP A 326 -1.72 10.19 -18.07
C ASP A 326 -2.24 11.07 -16.91
N SER A 327 -2.84 10.48 -15.87
CA SER A 327 -3.21 11.18 -14.64
C SER A 327 -2.03 11.36 -13.67
N PHE A 328 -0.87 10.72 -13.94
CA PHE A 328 0.36 10.93 -13.17
C PHE A 328 1.10 12.18 -13.70
N VAL A 329 0.53 13.34 -13.39
CA VAL A 329 1.08 14.64 -13.77
C VAL A 329 1.09 15.61 -12.59
N THR A 330 1.96 16.63 -12.69
CA THR A 330 1.95 17.78 -11.78
C THR A 330 0.90 18.81 -12.24
N ASN A 331 0.60 19.80 -11.38
CA ASN A 331 -0.28 20.91 -11.73
C ASN A 331 0.24 21.73 -12.93
N ASP A 332 1.55 21.71 -13.18
CA ASP A 332 2.21 22.37 -14.33
C ASP A 332 2.34 21.44 -15.54
N ALA A 333 1.57 20.35 -15.57
CA ALA A 333 1.55 19.35 -16.63
C ALA A 333 2.90 18.62 -16.85
N GLY A 334 3.79 18.61 -15.86
CA GLY A 334 4.98 17.75 -15.84
C GLY A 334 4.59 16.31 -15.64
N THR A 335 5.14 15.39 -16.43
CA THR A 335 4.89 13.95 -16.29
C THR A 335 5.60 13.36 -15.07
N VAL A 336 4.95 12.43 -14.40
CA VAL A 336 5.45 11.75 -13.21
C VAL A 336 5.50 10.24 -13.47
N SER A 337 6.66 9.64 -13.26
CA SER A 337 6.81 8.19 -13.42
C SER A 337 6.15 7.43 -12.25
N PRO A 338 5.18 6.51 -12.50
CA PRO A 338 4.64 5.66 -11.44
C PRO A 338 5.70 4.83 -10.71
N LEU A 339 6.76 4.38 -11.42
CA LEU A 339 7.85 3.62 -10.81
C LEU A 339 8.68 4.48 -9.85
N ASP A 340 9.02 5.71 -10.23
CA ASP A 340 9.74 6.65 -9.36
C ASP A 340 8.95 6.95 -8.08
N VAL A 341 7.67 7.27 -8.24
CA VAL A 341 6.75 7.48 -7.10
C VAL A 341 6.65 6.22 -6.22
N ALA A 342 6.53 5.04 -6.81
CA ALA A 342 6.42 3.79 -6.06
C ALA A 342 7.70 3.48 -5.26
N ILE A 343 8.88 3.74 -5.83
CA ILE A 343 10.16 3.59 -5.12
C ILE A 343 10.22 4.62 -3.98
N ALA A 344 9.87 5.88 -4.23
CA ALA A 344 9.83 6.91 -3.20
C ALA A 344 8.88 6.55 -2.06
N MET A 345 7.71 5.98 -2.35
CA MET A 345 6.70 5.60 -1.36
C MET A 345 7.04 4.33 -0.55
N LYS A 346 7.75 3.37 -1.13
CA LYS A 346 7.96 2.05 -0.50
C LYS A 346 9.38 1.80 -0.03
N VAL A 347 10.37 2.41 -0.67
CA VAL A 347 11.78 2.14 -0.40
C VAL A 347 12.39 3.24 0.47
N LEU A 348 12.25 4.50 0.08
CA LEU A 348 12.91 5.61 0.78
C LEU A 348 12.47 5.78 2.25
N PRO A 349 11.19 5.55 2.65
CA PRO A 349 10.77 5.66 4.04
C PRO A 349 11.48 4.70 5.01
N ARG A 350 12.12 3.67 4.49
CA ARG A 350 12.87 2.67 5.26
C ARG A 350 14.30 3.08 5.57
N ILE A 351 14.81 4.11 4.87
CA ILE A 351 16.17 4.61 5.03
C ILE A 351 16.19 5.57 6.20
N GLN A 352 16.89 5.17 7.26
CA GLN A 352 17.11 6.00 8.43
C GLN A 352 18.43 5.62 9.09
N GLY A 353 19.09 6.58 9.71
CA GLY A 353 20.33 6.32 10.46
C GLY A 353 21.36 7.44 10.37
N SER A 354 22.58 7.10 10.76
CA SER A 354 23.72 8.03 10.83
C SER A 354 25.01 7.32 10.37
N GLY A 355 26.06 8.11 10.21
CA GLY A 355 27.41 7.62 9.94
C GLY A 355 27.72 7.39 8.47
N ALA A 356 28.95 6.92 8.22
CA ALA A 356 29.54 6.85 6.88
C ALA A 356 28.81 5.87 5.95
N THR A 357 28.31 4.77 6.47
CA THR A 357 27.61 3.74 5.65
C THR A 357 26.30 4.29 5.08
N ILE A 358 25.51 5.01 5.90
CA ILE A 358 24.26 5.64 5.42
C ILE A 358 24.58 6.74 4.40
N ARG A 359 25.63 7.54 4.65
CA ARG A 359 26.08 8.55 3.69
C ARG A 359 26.40 7.94 2.33
N MET A 360 27.22 6.89 2.31
CA MET A 360 27.59 6.19 1.09
C MET A 360 26.36 5.68 0.31
N VAL A 361 25.42 5.05 1.02
CA VAL A 361 24.16 4.58 0.39
C VAL A 361 23.34 5.73 -0.19
N LEU A 362 23.22 6.86 0.52
CA LEU A 362 22.50 8.02 -0.01
C LEU A 362 23.21 8.64 -1.22
N GLU A 363 24.54 8.68 -1.24
CA GLU A 363 25.32 9.17 -2.37
C GLU A 363 25.20 8.26 -3.59
N GLU A 364 25.22 6.95 -3.41
CA GLU A 364 25.03 5.98 -4.50
C GLU A 364 23.61 6.00 -5.04
N LEU A 365 22.60 6.07 -4.18
CA LEU A 365 21.20 6.21 -4.60
C LEU A 365 20.97 7.54 -5.33
N SER A 366 21.57 8.65 -4.88
CA SER A 366 21.47 9.94 -5.57
C SER A 366 22.09 9.87 -6.96
N ARG A 367 23.23 9.19 -7.11
CA ARG A 367 23.87 8.98 -8.41
C ARG A 367 23.06 8.07 -9.31
N TRP A 368 22.42 7.04 -8.75
CA TRP A 368 21.49 6.19 -9.48
C TRP A 368 20.25 6.97 -9.96
N ALA A 369 19.66 7.80 -9.11
CA ALA A 369 18.46 8.58 -9.46
C ALA A 369 18.74 9.71 -10.47
N SER A 370 19.95 10.26 -10.45
CA SER A 370 20.39 11.36 -11.29
C SER A 370 21.82 11.10 -11.81
N PRO A 371 21.98 10.22 -12.80
CA PRO A 371 23.30 9.95 -13.38
C PRO A 371 23.87 11.20 -14.06
N ALA A 372 25.14 11.50 -13.80
CA ALA A 372 25.84 12.62 -14.45
C ALA A 372 25.93 12.37 -15.97
N ALA A 373 25.91 13.45 -16.74
CA ALA A 373 25.94 13.38 -18.21
C ALA A 373 27.17 12.63 -18.79
N GLU A 374 28.24 12.50 -18.01
CA GLU A 374 29.47 11.82 -18.44
C GLU A 374 29.36 10.28 -18.42
N ASP A 375 28.44 9.72 -17.61
CA ASP A 375 28.23 8.28 -17.52
C ASP A 375 27.27 7.72 -18.59
N THR A 376 26.59 8.61 -19.33
CA THR A 376 25.54 8.25 -20.30
C THR A 376 26.06 8.10 -21.72
N GLU A 377 27.33 8.50 -22.03
CA GLU A 377 27.90 8.45 -23.40
C GLU A 377 28.10 7.04 -23.95
N SER A 378 27.96 5.99 -23.13
CA SER A 378 28.20 4.62 -23.56
C SER A 378 26.95 3.83 -23.99
N GLN A 379 25.72 4.34 -23.85
CA GLN A 379 24.53 3.53 -24.07
C GLN A 379 23.44 4.05 -25.01
N LEU A 380 23.35 5.35 -25.35
CA LEU A 380 22.34 5.81 -26.32
C LEU A 380 22.80 7.10 -27.05
N GLU A 381 23.22 6.98 -28.29
CA GLU A 381 23.34 8.11 -29.22
C GLU A 381 21.95 8.70 -29.48
N GLY A 382 21.61 9.83 -28.88
CA GLY A 382 20.46 10.61 -29.32
C GLY A 382 19.70 11.49 -28.35
N ILE A 383 20.00 11.53 -27.04
CA ILE A 383 19.31 12.44 -26.12
C ILE A 383 20.33 13.30 -25.35
N SER A 384 20.48 14.54 -25.79
CA SER A 384 21.32 15.54 -25.14
C SER A 384 20.56 16.15 -23.95
N GLY A 385 21.06 15.91 -22.74
CA GLY A 385 20.64 16.55 -21.49
C GLY A 385 20.74 15.56 -20.34
N ALA A 386 21.52 15.88 -19.31
CA ALA A 386 21.45 15.16 -18.03
C ALA A 386 20.04 15.31 -17.46
N SER A 387 19.15 14.36 -17.72
CA SER A 387 17.81 14.35 -17.15
C SER A 387 17.83 13.46 -15.92
N ASN A 388 17.32 13.96 -14.79
CA ASN A 388 17.02 13.14 -13.63
C ASN A 388 16.13 12.00 -14.08
N GLN A 389 16.63 10.77 -14.02
CA GLN A 389 15.88 9.58 -14.43
C GLN A 389 14.74 9.29 -13.46
N TYR A 390 14.96 9.60 -12.17
CA TYR A 390 14.01 9.41 -11.08
C TYR A 390 13.94 10.70 -10.23
N PRO A 391 13.27 11.76 -10.70
CA PRO A 391 13.28 13.08 -10.06
C PRO A 391 12.70 13.07 -8.64
N PHE A 392 11.61 12.34 -8.36
CA PHE A 392 11.04 12.24 -7.01
C PHE A 392 12.01 11.61 -6.02
N CYS A 393 12.65 10.51 -6.41
CA CYS A 393 13.68 9.89 -5.60
C CYS A 393 14.88 10.82 -5.42
N SER A 394 15.34 11.50 -6.49
CA SER A 394 16.48 12.40 -6.44
C SER A 394 16.29 13.54 -5.45
N ASP A 395 15.15 14.25 -5.53
CA ASP A 395 14.84 15.39 -4.66
C ASP A 395 14.78 14.97 -3.20
N ARG A 396 14.18 13.80 -2.92
CA ARG A 396 14.08 13.28 -1.56
C ARG A 396 15.43 12.82 -1.02
N LEU A 397 16.24 12.16 -1.82
CA LEU A 397 17.58 11.72 -1.44
C LEU A 397 18.50 12.91 -1.17
N GLU A 398 18.40 14.01 -1.94
CA GLU A 398 19.14 15.22 -1.69
C GLU A 398 18.79 15.83 -0.33
N LEU A 399 17.49 15.91 -0.01
CA LEU A 399 17.02 16.40 1.28
C LEU A 399 17.55 15.54 2.43
N MET A 400 17.48 14.20 2.29
CA MET A 400 17.97 13.25 3.29
C MET A 400 19.49 13.36 3.48
N ARG A 401 20.26 13.58 2.40
CA ARG A 401 21.70 13.79 2.44
C ARG A 401 22.04 15.09 3.14
N ARG A 402 21.37 16.19 2.79
CA ARG A 402 21.57 17.50 3.45
C ARG A 402 21.38 17.39 4.97
N ARG A 403 20.33 16.71 5.41
CA ARG A 403 20.07 16.50 6.84
C ARG A 403 21.16 15.67 7.52
N LEU A 404 21.63 14.62 6.86
CA LEU A 404 22.73 13.84 7.39
C LEU A 404 23.99 14.68 7.57
N ASP A 405 24.25 15.65 6.67
CA ASP A 405 25.37 16.57 6.75
C ASP A 405 25.22 17.58 7.88
N GLU A 406 24.03 18.16 8.03
CA GLU A 406 23.75 19.23 9.01
C GLU A 406 23.57 18.72 10.44
N VAL A 407 22.87 17.59 10.60
CA VAL A 407 22.42 17.09 11.92
C VAL A 407 23.12 15.79 12.32
N GLY A 408 23.83 15.13 11.38
CA GLY A 408 24.48 13.84 11.62
C GLY A 408 23.56 12.63 11.65
N PHE A 409 22.26 12.83 11.39
CA PHE A 409 21.24 11.79 11.31
C PHE A 409 20.25 12.12 10.19
N THR A 410 19.76 11.10 9.53
CA THR A 410 18.72 11.25 8.50
C THR A 410 17.61 10.22 8.68
N ASN A 411 16.43 10.61 8.28
CA ASN A 411 15.29 9.75 8.03
C ASN A 411 14.40 10.36 6.94
N PHE A 412 13.43 9.61 6.48
CA PHE A 412 12.47 10.06 5.47
C PHE A 412 11.49 11.12 6.02
N TRP A 413 11.16 11.06 7.29
CA TRP A 413 10.02 11.72 7.91
C TRP A 413 10.26 13.17 8.37
N LEU A 414 11.49 13.59 8.48
CA LEU A 414 11.88 14.89 9.06
C LEU A 414 12.41 15.88 8.03
#